data_02991f5007ffdd3b659bb705fbd90d52
#
_entry.id   02991f5007ffdd3b659bb705fbd90d52
#
_cell.length_a   1.000
_cell.length_b   1.000
_cell.length_c   1.000
_cell.angle_alpha   90.00
_cell.angle_beta   90.00
_cell.angle_gamma   90.00
#
_symmetry.space_group_name_H-M   'P 1'
#
loop_
_entity.id
_entity.type
_entity.pdbx_description
1 polymer ?
#
loop_
_entity_poly.entity_id
_entity_poly.type
_entity_poly.pdbx_seq_one_letter_code
_entity_poly.pdbx_strand_id
1 'polypeptide(L)'
;MIGFLIISITWTALSLLGTVVASPEFIAENPILQFGGDSGTTLVSILNKIYQSAPEGWGTTLVNVCWGAWFGRVLMETGIASTLIRKTVELGGDRPIITIVLLNIVTAFIFTAMMGAGPVIAIGVIVLPILMSLGIPKAIAMFTFMGSVSAGMYLNPVLQFSQLRAFICAADEMPEFSFSWYTSHWGIYALIISVVVVSVLTGIYLKLGKKSHAWAAQAAPKNVQTDAPLIALILPIVPVVLKIWLDFSVIGGFVIAGFAALFLCGKMNKSFKENCQLVNKLYYDGVVDTAPLVGFLLTLPMFNTCASYASPYFKEVLGGIMPTNELVVCALFAALSILGFFRGPLTLYGCGAATLGVLSAVGHFSVPFLFCVFTIPATTVNVGSCITQSWIAWGLAYTKVESRDYLKLSIPFAYICSILLYILTAFTVTGLGPEWFLA
;
A
#
# COMPACT_ATOMS: atom_id res chain seq x y z
N MET A 1 6.18 -13.36 -8.97
CA MET A 1 7.53 -13.27 -9.54
C MET A 1 7.63 -13.96 -10.91
N ILE A 2 7.54 -15.27 -11.01
CA ILE A 2 7.68 -15.99 -12.30
C ILE A 2 6.74 -15.48 -13.39
N GLY A 3 5.46 -15.23 -13.08
CA GLY A 3 4.50 -14.67 -14.04
C GLY A 3 4.94 -13.33 -14.62
N PHE A 4 5.46 -12.42 -13.80
CA PHE A 4 5.98 -11.14 -14.29
C PHE A 4 7.22 -11.30 -15.17
N LEU A 5 8.11 -12.23 -14.86
CA LEU A 5 9.25 -12.53 -15.71
C LEU A 5 8.80 -13.07 -17.08
N ILE A 6 7.87 -14.03 -17.11
CA ILE A 6 7.33 -14.57 -18.38
C ILE A 6 6.67 -13.47 -19.19
N ILE A 7 5.82 -12.66 -18.56
CA ILE A 7 5.14 -11.53 -19.21
C ILE A 7 6.17 -10.52 -19.72
N SER A 8 7.20 -10.18 -18.95
CA SER A 8 8.27 -9.27 -19.37
C SER A 8 9.00 -9.78 -20.61
N ILE A 9 9.35 -11.07 -20.64
CA ILE A 9 10.00 -11.69 -21.81
C ILE A 9 9.06 -11.63 -23.03
N THR A 10 7.80 -12.01 -22.85
CA THR A 10 6.80 -12.01 -23.93
C THR A 10 6.58 -10.58 -24.49
N TRP A 11 6.42 -9.59 -23.64
CA TRP A 11 6.23 -8.19 -24.05
C TRP A 11 7.47 -7.61 -24.72
N THR A 12 8.68 -7.95 -24.24
CA THR A 12 9.92 -7.55 -24.89
C THR A 12 9.98 -8.12 -26.30
N ALA A 13 9.70 -9.43 -26.46
CA ALA A 13 9.70 -10.08 -27.76
C ALA A 13 8.65 -9.46 -28.70
N LEU A 14 7.42 -9.23 -28.24
CA LEU A 14 6.36 -8.61 -29.03
C LEU A 14 6.70 -7.16 -29.43
N SER A 15 7.29 -6.37 -28.52
CA SER A 15 7.71 -5.00 -28.84
C SER A 15 8.83 -4.97 -29.88
N LEU A 16 9.80 -5.89 -29.80
CA LEU A 16 10.87 -6.04 -30.80
C LEU A 16 10.32 -6.51 -32.16
N LEU A 17 9.40 -7.47 -32.17
CA LEU A 17 8.74 -7.90 -33.42
C LEU A 17 7.92 -6.77 -34.02
N GLY A 18 7.26 -5.96 -33.18
CA GLY A 18 6.51 -4.78 -33.59
C GLY A 18 7.36 -3.79 -34.37
N THR A 19 8.62 -3.56 -33.99
CA THR A 19 9.54 -2.66 -34.71
C THR A 19 9.91 -3.16 -36.10
N VAL A 20 9.85 -4.45 -36.35
CA VAL A 20 10.11 -5.06 -37.67
C VAL A 20 8.92 -4.83 -38.62
N VAL A 21 7.70 -4.78 -38.08
CA VAL A 21 6.46 -4.65 -38.84
C VAL A 21 5.98 -3.22 -38.96
N ALA A 22 6.34 -2.35 -38.00
CA ALA A 22 5.93 -0.96 -37.98
C ALA A 22 6.55 -0.15 -39.14
N SER A 23 5.80 0.90 -39.58
CA SER A 23 6.33 1.80 -40.61
C SER A 23 7.53 2.59 -40.10
N PRO A 24 8.49 2.96 -40.99
CA PRO A 24 9.62 3.79 -40.61
C PRO A 24 9.22 5.15 -40.00
N GLU A 25 8.08 5.72 -40.43
CA GLU A 25 7.54 6.96 -39.90
C GLU A 25 7.10 6.80 -38.44
N PHE A 26 6.36 5.72 -38.14
CA PHE A 26 5.94 5.41 -36.76
C PHE A 26 7.15 5.23 -35.82
N ILE A 27 8.21 4.56 -36.28
CA ILE A 27 9.43 4.39 -35.48
C ILE A 27 10.17 5.72 -35.28
N ALA A 28 10.18 6.58 -36.30
CA ALA A 28 10.83 7.90 -36.21
C ALA A 28 10.10 8.82 -35.20
N GLU A 29 8.76 8.75 -35.14
CA GLU A 29 7.95 9.51 -34.18
C GLU A 29 8.06 8.98 -32.74
N ASN A 30 8.52 7.75 -32.54
CA ASN A 30 8.63 7.11 -31.23
C ASN A 30 10.08 6.75 -30.90
N PRO A 31 10.89 7.67 -30.33
CA PRO A 31 12.31 7.45 -30.08
C PRO A 31 12.63 6.20 -29.25
N ILE A 32 11.71 5.80 -28.34
CA ILE A 32 11.85 4.61 -27.52
C ILE A 32 11.92 3.30 -28.35
N LEU A 33 11.39 3.32 -29.57
CA LEU A 33 11.37 2.18 -30.50
C LEU A 33 12.52 2.20 -31.52
N GLN A 34 13.39 3.21 -31.48
CA GLN A 34 14.54 3.30 -32.38
C GLN A 34 15.66 2.38 -31.89
N PHE A 35 15.78 1.21 -32.49
CA PHE A 35 16.78 0.19 -32.20
C PHE A 35 17.77 0.07 -33.34
N GLY A 36 19.08 0.15 -33.05
CA GLY A 36 20.15 0.02 -34.03
C GLY A 36 20.50 1.32 -34.75
N GLY A 37 21.41 1.25 -35.71
CA GLY A 37 21.92 2.40 -36.45
C GLY A 37 22.67 3.40 -35.56
N ASP A 38 22.58 4.67 -35.91
CA ASP A 38 23.26 5.77 -35.21
C ASP A 38 22.72 6.05 -33.81
N SER A 39 21.57 5.46 -33.43
CA SER A 39 20.98 5.61 -32.09
C SER A 39 21.79 4.94 -30.98
N GLY A 40 22.75 4.08 -31.30
CA GLY A 40 23.55 3.32 -30.36
C GLY A 40 22.77 2.31 -29.49
N THR A 41 21.47 2.18 -29.72
CA THR A 41 20.61 1.26 -28.94
C THR A 41 20.66 -0.13 -29.53
N THR A 42 21.27 -1.05 -28.83
CA THR A 42 21.38 -2.48 -29.21
C THR A 42 20.38 -3.33 -28.45
N LEU A 43 20.12 -4.55 -28.97
CA LEU A 43 19.30 -5.53 -28.24
C LEU A 43 19.84 -5.76 -26.81
N VAL A 44 21.15 -5.84 -26.67
CA VAL A 44 21.80 -6.03 -25.36
C VAL A 44 21.54 -4.85 -24.42
N SER A 45 21.58 -3.61 -24.91
CA SER A 45 21.29 -2.43 -24.10
C SER A 45 19.83 -2.39 -23.62
N ILE A 46 18.89 -2.82 -24.46
CA ILE A 46 17.47 -2.94 -24.09
C ILE A 46 17.30 -4.01 -22.99
N LEU A 47 17.87 -5.18 -23.19
CA LEU A 47 17.80 -6.26 -22.21
C LEU A 47 18.44 -5.83 -20.88
N ASN A 48 19.58 -5.15 -20.92
CA ASN A 48 20.22 -4.59 -19.73
C ASN A 48 19.33 -3.54 -19.04
N LYS A 49 18.69 -2.67 -19.79
CA LYS A 49 17.77 -1.66 -19.24
C LYS A 49 16.58 -2.33 -18.54
N ILE A 50 16.01 -3.38 -19.12
CA ILE A 50 14.88 -4.12 -18.57
C ILE A 50 15.28 -4.96 -17.36
N TYR A 51 16.32 -5.79 -17.48
CA TYR A 51 16.60 -6.84 -16.49
C TYR A 51 17.63 -6.45 -15.44
N GLN A 52 18.40 -5.36 -15.65
CA GLN A 52 19.36 -4.86 -14.69
C GLN A 52 19.00 -3.47 -14.18
N SER A 53 18.97 -2.45 -15.07
CA SER A 53 18.80 -1.07 -14.63
C SER A 53 17.43 -0.81 -13.99
N ALA A 54 16.37 -1.45 -14.48
CA ALA A 54 15.04 -1.27 -13.92
C ALA A 54 14.93 -1.76 -12.45
N PRO A 55 15.37 -2.98 -12.08
CA PRO A 55 15.42 -3.39 -10.67
C PRO A 55 16.39 -2.56 -9.82
N GLU A 56 17.56 -2.17 -10.36
CA GLU A 56 18.53 -1.34 -9.64
C GLU A 56 17.96 0.02 -9.26
N GLY A 57 17.15 0.64 -10.12
CA GLY A 57 16.43 1.88 -9.85
C GLY A 57 15.51 1.82 -8.62
N TRP A 58 15.15 0.62 -8.17
CA TRP A 58 14.34 0.40 -6.96
C TRP A 58 15.16 0.24 -5.68
N GLY A 59 16.48 0.35 -5.74
CA GLY A 59 17.37 0.18 -4.59
C GLY A 59 16.97 1.04 -3.39
N THR A 60 16.70 2.31 -3.57
CA THR A 60 16.26 3.23 -2.51
C THR A 60 14.94 2.77 -1.87
N THR A 61 13.98 2.34 -2.68
CA THR A 61 12.70 1.84 -2.19
C THR A 61 12.88 0.56 -1.37
N LEU A 62 13.73 -0.37 -1.83
CA LEU A 62 14.01 -1.62 -1.12
C LEU A 62 14.68 -1.38 0.23
N VAL A 63 15.63 -0.44 0.30
CA VAL A 63 16.27 -0.06 1.56
C VAL A 63 15.24 0.50 2.56
N ASN A 64 14.35 1.38 2.10
CA ASN A 64 13.25 1.89 2.92
C ASN A 64 12.32 0.77 3.42
N VAL A 65 12.03 -0.23 2.59
CA VAL A 65 11.22 -1.40 2.96
C VAL A 65 11.88 -2.19 4.09
N CYS A 66 13.18 -2.45 3.99
CA CYS A 66 13.93 -3.20 5.01
C CYS A 66 13.90 -2.48 6.37
N TRP A 67 14.17 -1.18 6.39
CA TRP A 67 14.15 -0.39 7.63
C TRP A 67 12.75 -0.20 8.20
N GLY A 68 11.73 -0.04 7.37
CA GLY A 68 10.34 -0.01 7.81
C GLY A 68 9.90 -1.34 8.43
N ALA A 69 10.34 -2.46 7.85
CA ALA A 69 10.08 -3.79 8.40
C ALA A 69 10.79 -4.02 9.74
N TRP A 70 12.04 -3.57 9.87
CA TRP A 70 12.74 -3.56 11.16
C TRP A 70 11.97 -2.77 12.21
N PHE A 71 11.54 -1.56 11.90
CA PHE A 71 10.76 -0.74 12.82
C PHE A 71 9.45 -1.42 13.22
N GLY A 72 8.75 -2.04 12.28
CA GLY A 72 7.56 -2.84 12.56
C GLY A 72 7.84 -3.97 13.56
N ARG A 73 8.96 -4.68 13.40
CA ARG A 73 9.39 -5.71 14.36
C ARG A 73 9.73 -5.14 15.73
N VAL A 74 10.37 -3.98 15.78
CA VAL A 74 10.62 -3.27 17.05
C VAL A 74 9.31 -2.95 17.77
N LEU A 75 8.31 -2.41 17.09
CA LEU A 75 7.00 -2.09 17.69
C LEU A 75 6.26 -3.34 18.21
N MET A 76 6.46 -4.49 17.58
CA MET A 76 5.91 -5.76 18.07
C MET A 76 6.67 -6.28 19.28
N GLU A 77 8.01 -6.35 19.22
CA GLU A 77 8.87 -6.88 20.29
C GLU A 77 8.77 -6.04 21.58
N THR A 78 8.63 -4.72 21.45
CA THR A 78 8.45 -3.80 22.58
C THR A 78 7.07 -3.86 23.21
N GLY A 79 6.11 -4.51 22.56
CA GLY A 79 4.72 -4.58 23.02
C GLY A 79 3.93 -3.29 22.85
N ILE A 80 4.47 -2.27 22.15
CA ILE A 80 3.78 -0.99 21.90
C ILE A 80 2.48 -1.23 21.17
N ALA A 81 2.51 -1.99 20.06
CA ALA A 81 1.33 -2.25 19.24
C ALA A 81 0.24 -3.01 20.05
N SER A 82 0.61 -4.04 20.80
CA SER A 82 -0.34 -4.80 21.63
C SER A 82 -0.91 -3.98 22.79
N THR A 83 -0.12 -3.10 23.39
CA THR A 83 -0.57 -2.19 24.45
C THR A 83 -1.55 -1.15 23.92
N LEU A 84 -1.29 -0.57 22.74
CA LEU A 84 -2.23 0.35 22.07
C LEU A 84 -3.60 -0.30 21.88
N ILE A 85 -3.64 -1.51 21.36
CA ILE A 85 -4.88 -2.25 21.12
C ILE A 85 -5.61 -2.51 22.43
N ARG A 86 -4.91 -3.02 23.44
CA ARG A 86 -5.51 -3.34 24.75
C ARG A 86 -6.08 -2.11 25.43
N LYS A 87 -5.33 -1.00 25.51
CA LYS A 87 -5.80 0.27 26.06
C LYS A 87 -7.02 0.83 25.30
N THR A 88 -7.06 0.61 24.01
CA THR A 88 -8.21 1.00 23.18
C THR A 88 -9.45 0.21 23.55
N VAL A 89 -9.33 -1.09 23.80
CA VAL A 89 -10.45 -1.92 24.23
C VAL A 89 -10.94 -1.52 25.61
N GLU A 90 -10.01 -1.23 26.55
CA GLU A 90 -10.33 -0.73 27.88
C GLU A 90 -11.14 0.59 27.80
N LEU A 91 -10.76 1.52 26.91
CA LEU A 91 -11.48 2.79 26.70
C LEU A 91 -12.88 2.60 26.07
N GLY A 92 -13.05 1.59 25.21
CA GLY A 92 -14.32 1.28 24.57
C GLY A 92 -15.35 0.69 25.52
N GLY A 93 -14.90 0.04 26.60
CA GLY A 93 -15.75 -0.58 27.63
C GLY A 93 -16.77 -1.56 27.03
N ASP A 94 -17.97 -1.59 27.62
CA ASP A 94 -19.06 -2.50 27.24
C ASP A 94 -19.85 -2.06 25.99
N ARG A 95 -19.35 -1.08 25.24
CA ARG A 95 -20.03 -0.52 24.06
C ARG A 95 -19.37 -1.04 22.77
N PRO A 96 -19.86 -2.13 22.14
CA PRO A 96 -19.20 -2.77 21.00
C PRO A 96 -18.93 -1.82 19.83
N ILE A 97 -19.85 -0.94 19.49
CA ILE A 97 -19.69 -0.01 18.36
C ILE A 97 -18.58 0.99 18.63
N ILE A 98 -18.49 1.54 19.85
CA ILE A 98 -17.44 2.49 20.22
C ILE A 98 -16.09 1.77 20.17
N THR A 99 -15.99 0.59 20.74
CA THR A 99 -14.78 -0.24 20.72
C THR A 99 -14.33 -0.54 19.30
N ILE A 100 -15.23 -0.87 18.38
CA ILE A 100 -14.92 -1.10 16.97
C ILE A 100 -14.35 0.15 16.32
N VAL A 101 -14.99 1.30 16.49
CA VAL A 101 -14.53 2.57 15.89
C VAL A 101 -13.15 2.94 16.43
N LEU A 102 -12.94 2.82 17.73
CA LEU A 102 -11.63 3.07 18.36
C LEU A 102 -10.56 2.09 17.84
N LEU A 103 -10.89 0.80 17.72
CA LEU A 103 -9.98 -0.20 17.16
C LEU A 103 -9.65 0.09 15.70
N ASN A 104 -10.62 0.56 14.90
CA ASN A 104 -10.38 0.94 13.51
C ASN A 104 -9.39 2.12 13.44
N ILE A 105 -9.59 3.16 14.26
CA ILE A 105 -8.68 4.32 14.33
C ILE A 105 -7.29 3.89 14.76
N VAL A 106 -7.17 3.09 15.83
CA VAL A 106 -5.86 2.66 16.36
C VAL A 106 -5.17 1.70 15.39
N THR A 107 -5.91 0.80 14.76
CA THR A 107 -5.34 -0.08 13.74
C THR A 107 -4.81 0.74 12.56
N ALA A 108 -5.59 1.69 12.04
CA ALA A 108 -5.13 2.58 10.98
C ALA A 108 -3.88 3.36 11.43
N PHE A 109 -3.88 3.91 12.64
CA PHE A 109 -2.73 4.61 13.22
C PHE A 109 -1.46 3.74 13.25
N ILE A 110 -1.55 2.51 13.71
CA ILE A 110 -0.41 1.56 13.76
C ILE A 110 0.14 1.33 12.34
N PHE A 111 -0.74 1.14 11.35
CA PHE A 111 -0.35 0.84 9.98
C PHE A 111 0.10 2.05 9.15
N THR A 112 0.09 3.26 9.70
CA THR A 112 0.85 4.38 9.10
C THR A 112 2.36 4.14 9.15
N ALA A 113 2.85 3.33 10.10
CA ALA A 113 4.27 3.08 10.32
C ALA A 113 4.70 1.63 10.05
N MET A 114 3.75 0.68 10.12
CA MET A 114 4.03 -0.74 9.92
C MET A 114 3.59 -1.19 8.53
N MET A 115 4.27 -2.22 7.99
CA MET A 115 3.98 -2.77 6.68
C MET A 115 4.33 -4.24 6.57
N GLY A 116 3.72 -4.92 5.58
CA GLY A 116 4.01 -6.32 5.28
C GLY A 116 3.11 -7.31 6.00
N ALA A 117 3.25 -8.59 5.63
CA ALA A 117 2.40 -9.66 6.15
C ALA A 117 2.66 -9.95 7.63
N GLY A 118 3.91 -9.89 8.08
CA GLY A 118 4.27 -10.17 9.47
C GLY A 118 3.52 -9.29 10.47
N PRO A 119 3.62 -7.95 10.38
CA PRO A 119 2.86 -7.04 11.23
C PRO A 119 1.34 -7.22 11.15
N VAL A 120 0.76 -7.41 9.96
CA VAL A 120 -0.68 -7.64 9.83
C VAL A 120 -1.10 -8.91 10.55
N ILE A 121 -0.33 -9.99 10.43
CA ILE A 121 -0.58 -11.25 11.13
C ILE A 121 -0.45 -11.07 12.65
N ALA A 122 0.63 -10.46 13.12
CA ALA A 122 0.89 -10.28 14.54
C ALA A 122 -0.18 -9.43 15.25
N ILE A 123 -0.65 -8.37 14.59
CA ILE A 123 -1.74 -7.54 15.11
C ILE A 123 -3.09 -8.27 14.95
N GLY A 124 -3.29 -8.95 13.84
CA GLY A 124 -4.52 -9.67 13.54
C GLY A 124 -4.84 -10.78 14.55
N VAL A 125 -3.82 -11.53 15.03
CA VAL A 125 -4.02 -12.56 16.08
C VAL A 125 -4.45 -11.98 17.44
N ILE A 126 -4.30 -10.66 17.63
CA ILE A 126 -4.77 -9.95 18.82
C ILE A 126 -6.16 -9.34 18.55
N VAL A 127 -6.30 -8.57 17.47
CA VAL A 127 -7.52 -7.80 17.17
C VAL A 127 -8.70 -8.70 16.80
N LEU A 128 -8.49 -9.71 15.98
CA LEU A 128 -9.59 -10.57 15.51
C LEU A 128 -10.29 -11.34 16.65
N PRO A 129 -9.59 -12.01 17.59
CA PRO A 129 -10.23 -12.61 18.74
C PRO A 129 -10.98 -11.60 19.62
N ILE A 130 -10.44 -10.40 19.82
CA ILE A 130 -11.11 -9.34 20.58
C ILE A 130 -12.42 -8.95 19.92
N LEU A 131 -12.42 -8.66 18.61
CA LEU A 131 -13.64 -8.35 17.87
C LEU A 131 -14.67 -9.48 17.95
N MET A 132 -14.23 -10.72 17.81
CA MET A 132 -15.11 -11.89 17.92
C MET A 132 -15.64 -12.09 19.35
N SER A 133 -14.87 -11.79 20.40
CA SER A 133 -15.32 -11.86 21.79
C SER A 133 -16.39 -10.81 22.13
N LEU A 134 -16.42 -9.69 21.40
CA LEU A 134 -17.49 -8.68 21.47
C LEU A 134 -18.77 -9.11 20.73
N GLY A 135 -18.84 -10.36 20.24
CA GLY A 135 -19.99 -10.89 19.52
C GLY A 135 -20.06 -10.48 18.04
N ILE A 136 -18.97 -9.97 17.47
CA ILE A 136 -18.93 -9.59 16.06
C ILE A 136 -18.74 -10.84 15.20
N PRO A 137 -19.59 -11.04 14.15
CA PRO A 137 -19.42 -12.14 13.21
C PRO A 137 -18.05 -12.15 12.57
N LYS A 138 -17.44 -13.33 12.40
CA LYS A 138 -16.05 -13.51 11.92
C LYS A 138 -15.75 -12.76 10.62
N ALA A 139 -16.67 -12.80 9.65
CA ALA A 139 -16.51 -12.12 8.37
C ALA A 139 -16.47 -10.60 8.54
N ILE A 140 -17.31 -10.04 9.44
CA ILE A 140 -17.33 -8.61 9.73
C ILE A 140 -16.09 -8.21 10.54
N ALA A 141 -15.66 -9.02 11.50
CA ALA A 141 -14.42 -8.78 12.26
C ALA A 141 -13.20 -8.73 11.34
N MET A 142 -13.11 -9.68 10.40
CA MET A 142 -12.05 -9.70 9.41
C MET A 142 -12.12 -8.49 8.47
N PHE A 143 -13.32 -8.16 7.97
CA PHE A 143 -13.55 -7.02 7.09
C PHE A 143 -13.12 -5.71 7.76
N THR A 144 -13.58 -5.43 8.97
CA THR A 144 -13.28 -4.18 9.68
C THR A 144 -11.79 -4.05 9.98
N PHE A 145 -11.12 -5.13 10.37
CA PHE A 145 -9.67 -5.14 10.61
C PHE A 145 -8.89 -4.85 9.31
N MET A 146 -9.15 -5.56 8.22
CA MET A 146 -8.42 -5.39 6.96
C MET A 146 -8.70 -4.02 6.30
N GLY A 147 -9.93 -3.52 6.40
CA GLY A 147 -10.30 -2.18 5.96
C GLY A 147 -9.54 -1.10 6.73
N SER A 148 -9.34 -1.27 8.04
CA SER A 148 -8.57 -0.34 8.88
C SER A 148 -7.08 -0.40 8.59
N VAL A 149 -6.53 -1.60 8.29
CA VAL A 149 -5.16 -1.75 7.80
C VAL A 149 -4.97 -0.93 6.52
N SER A 150 -5.87 -1.06 5.55
CA SER A 150 -5.76 -0.31 4.28
C SER A 150 -5.88 1.20 4.49
N ALA A 151 -6.73 1.65 5.41
CA ALA A 151 -6.86 3.06 5.74
C ALA A 151 -5.54 3.65 6.27
N GLY A 152 -4.85 2.95 7.17
CA GLY A 152 -3.54 3.37 7.69
C GLY A 152 -2.46 3.45 6.63
N MET A 153 -2.50 2.55 5.65
CA MET A 153 -1.52 2.51 4.55
C MET A 153 -1.50 3.80 3.72
N TYR A 154 -2.58 4.59 3.67
CA TYR A 154 -2.58 5.87 2.96
C TYR A 154 -1.56 6.89 3.50
N LEU A 155 -1.20 6.83 4.78
CA LEU A 155 -0.15 7.66 5.35
C LEU A 155 1.18 6.92 5.57
N ASN A 156 1.33 5.73 4.99
CA ASN A 156 2.59 5.01 5.08
C ASN A 156 3.62 5.59 4.09
N PRO A 157 4.74 6.19 4.57
CA PRO A 157 5.70 6.88 3.70
C PRO A 157 6.48 5.92 2.81
N VAL A 158 6.59 4.66 3.19
CA VAL A 158 7.37 3.65 2.46
C VAL A 158 6.49 2.89 1.49
N LEU A 159 5.51 2.16 2.00
CA LEU A 159 4.70 1.27 1.16
C LEU A 159 3.81 2.05 0.19
N GLN A 160 3.18 3.11 0.67
CA GLN A 160 2.23 3.85 -0.13
C GLN A 160 2.91 4.94 -0.95
N PHE A 161 3.67 5.83 -0.31
CA PHE A 161 4.23 6.96 -1.04
C PHE A 161 5.45 6.57 -1.87
N SER A 162 6.54 6.09 -1.22
CA SER A 162 7.79 5.84 -1.95
C SER A 162 7.66 4.75 -3.02
N GLN A 163 6.96 3.65 -2.71
CA GLN A 163 6.80 2.56 -3.67
C GLN A 163 5.92 2.94 -4.86
N LEU A 164 4.75 3.55 -4.63
CA LEU A 164 3.85 3.92 -5.73
C LEU A 164 4.43 5.07 -6.56
N ARG A 165 5.11 6.03 -5.92
CA ARG A 165 5.80 7.10 -6.64
C ARG A 165 6.84 6.55 -7.60
N ALA A 166 7.61 5.55 -7.17
CA ALA A 166 8.64 4.92 -7.99
C ALA A 166 8.10 4.24 -9.27
N PHE A 167 6.81 3.92 -9.36
CA PHE A 167 6.18 3.46 -10.61
C PHE A 167 5.91 4.59 -11.60
N ILE A 168 5.73 5.81 -11.11
CA ILE A 168 5.19 6.93 -11.89
C ILE A 168 6.30 7.86 -12.34
N CYS A 169 7.25 8.17 -11.44
CA CYS A 169 8.39 9.02 -11.75
C CYS A 169 9.59 8.66 -10.85
N ALA A 170 10.79 8.99 -11.33
CA ALA A 170 11.99 8.92 -10.51
C ALA A 170 11.93 9.94 -9.35
N ALA A 171 12.67 9.64 -8.26
CA ALA A 171 12.58 10.45 -7.04
C ALA A 171 13.11 11.90 -7.23
N ASP A 172 13.99 12.12 -8.19
CA ASP A 172 14.64 13.38 -8.55
C ASP A 172 13.92 14.16 -9.65
N GLU A 173 12.96 13.54 -10.37
CA GLU A 173 12.26 14.21 -11.48
C GLU A 173 11.26 15.28 -11.03
N MET A 174 10.65 15.14 -9.83
CA MET A 174 9.68 16.12 -9.30
C MET A 174 9.87 16.30 -7.80
N PRO A 175 10.85 17.08 -7.34
CA PRO A 175 11.13 17.25 -5.91
C PRO A 175 9.97 17.93 -5.14
N GLU A 176 9.17 18.78 -5.82
CA GLU A 176 8.00 19.44 -5.25
C GLU A 176 6.89 18.45 -4.88
N PHE A 177 6.75 17.31 -5.57
CA PHE A 177 5.83 16.24 -5.19
C PHE A 177 6.42 15.40 -4.05
N SER A 178 6.46 15.99 -2.87
CA SER A 178 6.99 15.39 -1.65
C SER A 178 5.93 14.64 -0.85
N PHE A 179 6.37 13.83 0.14
CA PHE A 179 5.45 13.19 1.08
C PHE A 179 4.67 14.22 1.90
N SER A 180 5.27 15.37 2.21
CA SER A 180 4.60 16.46 2.91
C SER A 180 3.46 17.05 2.06
N TRP A 181 3.71 17.31 0.78
CA TRP A 181 2.67 17.76 -0.15
C TRP A 181 1.53 16.75 -0.24
N TYR A 182 1.87 15.48 -0.49
CA TYR A 182 0.87 14.40 -0.58
C TYR A 182 0.01 14.32 0.69
N THR A 183 0.64 14.38 1.86
CA THR A 183 -0.05 14.24 3.13
C THR A 183 -1.01 15.39 3.39
N SER A 184 -0.59 16.63 3.15
CA SER A 184 -1.40 17.83 3.39
C SER A 184 -2.56 17.96 2.40
N HIS A 185 -2.37 17.61 1.14
CA HIS A 185 -3.37 17.82 0.09
C HIS A 185 -4.32 16.63 -0.14
N TRP A 186 -3.87 15.41 0.16
CA TRP A 186 -4.68 14.23 -0.17
C TRP A 186 -4.64 13.13 0.89
N GLY A 187 -3.46 12.72 1.37
CA GLY A 187 -3.26 11.50 2.15
C GLY A 187 -4.04 11.45 3.47
N ILE A 188 -4.06 12.55 4.25
CA ILE A 188 -4.82 12.63 5.50
C ILE A 188 -6.31 12.47 5.25
N TYR A 189 -6.83 13.12 4.23
CA TYR A 189 -8.25 13.03 3.88
C TYR A 189 -8.62 11.62 3.42
N ALA A 190 -7.74 10.97 2.65
CA ALA A 190 -7.94 9.58 2.22
C ALA A 190 -7.97 8.60 3.41
N LEU A 191 -7.10 8.78 4.40
CA LEU A 191 -7.14 8.00 5.63
C LEU A 191 -8.46 8.22 6.37
N ILE A 192 -8.86 9.47 6.59
CA ILE A 192 -10.10 9.80 7.32
C ILE A 192 -11.32 9.21 6.61
N ILE A 193 -11.45 9.42 5.30
CA ILE A 193 -12.55 8.86 4.50
C ILE A 193 -12.58 7.34 4.64
N SER A 194 -11.45 6.67 4.52
CA SER A 194 -11.38 5.21 4.60
C SER A 194 -11.76 4.68 5.98
N VAL A 195 -11.30 5.31 7.07
CA VAL A 195 -11.68 4.95 8.45
C VAL A 195 -13.17 5.17 8.69
N VAL A 196 -13.72 6.28 8.20
CA VAL A 196 -15.17 6.56 8.31
C VAL A 196 -15.97 5.53 7.55
N VAL A 197 -15.62 5.26 6.28
CA VAL A 197 -16.35 4.29 5.45
C VAL A 197 -16.32 2.89 6.05
N VAL A 198 -15.15 2.40 6.49
CA VAL A 198 -15.06 1.07 7.13
C VAL A 198 -15.87 1.01 8.42
N SER A 199 -15.86 2.06 9.23
CA SER A 199 -16.60 2.11 10.49
C SER A 199 -18.12 2.16 10.26
N VAL A 200 -18.58 2.98 9.32
CA VAL A 200 -20.01 3.08 8.94
C VAL A 200 -20.51 1.74 8.37
N LEU A 201 -19.79 1.16 7.41
CA LEU A 201 -20.16 -0.12 6.82
C LEU A 201 -20.17 -1.24 7.86
N THR A 202 -19.20 -1.28 8.77
CA THR A 202 -19.21 -2.24 9.88
C THR A 202 -20.47 -2.08 10.73
N GLY A 203 -20.85 -0.84 11.07
CA GLY A 203 -22.10 -0.56 11.79
C GLY A 203 -23.35 -1.01 11.04
N ILE A 204 -23.40 -0.78 9.72
CA ILE A 204 -24.51 -1.25 8.86
C ILE A 204 -24.56 -2.77 8.82
N TYR A 205 -23.42 -3.44 8.59
CA TYR A 205 -23.37 -4.90 8.54
C TYR A 205 -23.75 -5.58 9.86
N LEU A 206 -23.41 -4.95 10.99
CA LEU A 206 -23.84 -5.44 12.31
C LEU A 206 -25.34 -5.30 12.53
N LYS A 207 -25.97 -4.23 12.00
CA LYS A 207 -27.43 -4.06 12.07
C LYS A 207 -28.18 -5.03 11.15
N LEU A 208 -27.64 -5.30 9.96
CA LEU A 208 -28.25 -6.20 8.97
C LEU A 208 -27.95 -7.68 9.25
N GLY A 209 -26.84 -7.96 9.93
CA GLY A 209 -26.40 -9.31 10.25
C GLY A 209 -27.19 -9.95 11.39
N LYS A 210 -27.35 -11.27 11.35
CA LYS A 210 -27.87 -12.04 12.50
C LYS A 210 -26.83 -11.94 13.63
N LYS A 211 -27.27 -11.59 14.86
CA LYS A 211 -26.38 -11.59 16.03
C LYS A 211 -25.75 -12.98 16.17
N SER A 212 -24.44 -13.09 16.10
CA SER A 212 -23.77 -14.32 16.48
C SER A 212 -23.77 -14.41 18.02
N HIS A 213 -23.94 -15.61 18.57
CA HIS A 213 -23.69 -15.79 19.99
C HIS A 213 -22.22 -15.50 20.27
N ALA A 214 -21.95 -14.82 21.40
CA ALA A 214 -20.59 -14.53 21.85
C ALA A 214 -19.78 -15.85 21.79
N TRP A 215 -18.74 -15.86 20.97
CA TRP A 215 -17.83 -16.98 20.88
C TRP A 215 -17.00 -16.99 22.16
N ALA A 216 -17.04 -18.08 22.91
CA ALA A 216 -16.18 -18.25 24.08
C ALA A 216 -14.73 -18.04 23.59
N ALA A 217 -14.11 -16.96 24.02
CA ALA A 217 -12.77 -16.60 23.62
C ALA A 217 -11.86 -17.79 23.89
N GLN A 218 -11.30 -18.39 22.83
CA GLN A 218 -10.07 -19.16 23.03
C GLN A 218 -9.09 -18.19 23.67
N ALA A 219 -8.69 -18.51 24.88
CA ALA A 219 -7.80 -17.66 25.66
C ALA A 219 -6.65 -17.21 24.75
N ALA A 220 -6.55 -15.90 24.55
CA ALA A 220 -5.39 -15.34 23.86
C ALA A 220 -4.14 -15.97 24.49
N PRO A 221 -3.15 -16.39 23.69
CA PRO A 221 -1.94 -17.00 24.26
C PRO A 221 -1.45 -16.07 25.34
N LYS A 222 -1.28 -16.62 26.56
CA LYS A 222 -0.76 -15.93 27.75
C LYS A 222 0.73 -15.55 27.56
N ASN A 223 1.07 -14.89 26.49
CA ASN A 223 2.29 -14.12 26.45
C ASN A 223 1.97 -12.80 27.17
N VAL A 224 2.17 -12.81 28.48
CA VAL A 224 2.16 -11.60 29.30
C VAL A 224 3.34 -10.75 28.89
N GLN A 225 3.25 -10.10 27.75
CA GLN A 225 4.13 -8.98 27.46
C GLN A 225 3.78 -7.89 28.46
N THR A 226 4.79 -7.42 29.20
CA THR A 226 4.65 -6.25 30.07
C THR A 226 4.15 -5.07 29.22
N ASP A 227 3.19 -4.30 29.76
CA ASP A 227 2.69 -3.12 29.07
C ASP A 227 3.80 -2.14 28.72
N ALA A 228 3.78 -1.66 27.50
CA ALA A 228 4.68 -0.57 27.10
C ALA A 228 4.31 0.72 27.86
N PRO A 229 5.31 1.54 28.25
CA PRO A 229 5.05 2.83 28.88
C PRO A 229 4.18 3.73 28.00
N LEU A 230 3.27 4.51 28.59
CA LEU A 230 2.35 5.37 27.85
C LEU A 230 3.05 6.32 26.87
N ILE A 231 4.21 6.85 27.25
CA ILE A 231 5.00 7.73 26.38
C ILE A 231 5.50 7.01 25.12
N ALA A 232 5.76 5.71 25.19
CA ALA A 232 6.20 4.93 24.04
C ALA A 232 5.09 4.71 23.01
N LEU A 233 3.81 4.86 23.39
CA LEU A 233 2.68 4.64 22.49
C LEU A 233 2.57 5.68 21.36
N ILE A 234 3.28 6.81 21.47
CA ILE A 234 3.35 7.82 20.41
C ILE A 234 4.37 7.49 19.33
N LEU A 235 5.32 6.59 19.61
CA LEU A 235 6.46 6.31 18.73
C LEU A 235 6.07 5.82 17.32
N PRO A 236 4.98 5.10 17.10
CA PRO A 236 4.58 4.72 15.74
C PRO A 236 4.37 5.90 14.78
N ILE A 237 3.94 7.06 15.28
CA ILE A 237 3.71 8.24 14.43
C ILE A 237 4.96 9.11 14.26
N VAL A 238 5.97 8.95 15.10
CA VAL A 238 7.17 9.80 15.10
C VAL A 238 7.86 9.85 13.72
N PRO A 239 8.09 8.73 13.00
CA PRO A 239 8.71 8.79 11.67
C PRO A 239 7.89 9.60 10.67
N VAL A 240 6.55 9.52 10.74
CA VAL A 240 5.63 10.26 9.87
C VAL A 240 5.69 11.76 10.17
N VAL A 241 5.63 12.13 11.45
CA VAL A 241 5.72 13.53 11.91
C VAL A 241 7.07 14.15 11.55
N LEU A 242 8.18 13.44 11.78
CA LEU A 242 9.51 13.91 11.42
C LEU A 242 9.64 14.13 9.90
N LYS A 243 9.03 13.25 9.10
CA LYS A 243 9.02 13.42 7.64
C LYS A 243 8.19 14.61 7.19
N ILE A 244 7.01 14.84 7.78
CA ILE A 244 6.10 15.93 7.38
C ILE A 244 6.66 17.29 7.81
N TRP A 245 7.10 17.44 9.07
CA TRP A 245 7.45 18.74 9.65
C TRP A 245 8.89 19.17 9.40
N LEU A 246 9.81 18.21 9.34
CA LEU A 246 11.25 18.48 9.21
C LEU A 246 11.85 17.99 7.90
N ASP A 247 11.03 17.40 7.02
CA ASP A 247 11.47 16.67 5.83
C ASP A 247 12.64 15.68 6.13
N PHE A 248 12.63 15.15 7.35
CA PHE A 248 13.67 14.25 7.81
C PHE A 248 13.65 12.92 7.03
N SER A 249 14.79 12.27 6.90
CA SER A 249 14.85 11.00 6.17
C SER A 249 13.96 9.93 6.83
N VAL A 250 13.23 9.16 6.01
CA VAL A 250 12.31 8.11 6.49
C VAL A 250 13.08 7.07 7.32
N ILE A 251 14.24 6.65 6.82
CA ILE A 251 15.11 5.68 7.51
C ILE A 251 15.58 6.25 8.86
N GLY A 252 16.04 7.51 8.88
CA GLY A 252 16.45 8.17 10.11
C GLY A 252 15.31 8.24 11.13
N GLY A 253 14.09 8.53 10.66
CA GLY A 253 12.88 8.49 11.50
C GLY A 253 12.62 7.11 12.11
N PHE A 254 12.74 6.05 11.32
CA PHE A 254 12.59 4.66 11.83
C PHE A 254 13.70 4.29 12.83
N VAL A 255 14.94 4.68 12.56
CA VAL A 255 16.08 4.42 13.47
C VAL A 255 15.88 5.13 14.81
N ILE A 256 15.59 6.44 14.80
CA ILE A 256 15.36 7.22 16.01
C ILE A 256 14.18 6.65 16.82
N ALA A 257 13.03 6.49 16.19
CA ALA A 257 11.84 5.98 16.87
C ALA A 257 12.01 4.52 17.33
N GLY A 258 12.71 3.68 16.56
CA GLY A 258 12.96 2.29 16.91
C GLY A 258 13.89 2.15 18.12
N PHE A 259 15.00 2.87 18.14
CA PHE A 259 15.88 2.85 19.32
C PHE A 259 15.21 3.48 20.53
N ALA A 260 14.47 4.59 20.37
CA ALA A 260 13.67 5.16 21.46
C ALA A 260 12.67 4.13 22.02
N ALA A 261 12.02 3.34 21.17
CA ALA A 261 11.11 2.28 21.60
C ALA A 261 11.83 1.20 22.42
N LEU A 262 12.97 0.73 21.92
CA LEU A 262 13.77 -0.28 22.64
C LEU A 262 14.25 0.21 24.00
N PHE A 263 14.69 1.47 24.10
CA PHE A 263 15.14 2.08 25.37
C PHE A 263 13.98 2.30 26.33
N LEU A 264 12.91 2.96 25.89
CA LEU A 264 11.76 3.28 26.75
C LEU A 264 11.04 2.03 27.27
N CYS A 265 11.01 0.97 26.47
CA CYS A 265 10.42 -0.31 26.88
C CYS A 265 11.40 -1.25 27.60
N GLY A 266 12.60 -0.78 27.97
CA GLY A 266 13.57 -1.53 28.76
C GLY A 266 14.17 -2.75 28.06
N LYS A 267 14.12 -2.82 26.71
CA LYS A 267 14.67 -3.96 25.95
C LYS A 267 16.20 -3.88 25.78
N MET A 268 16.81 -2.72 26.05
CA MET A 268 18.26 -2.47 25.92
C MET A 268 19.02 -2.52 27.27
N ASN A 269 18.44 -3.18 28.27
CA ASN A 269 19.03 -3.24 29.63
C ASN A 269 20.02 -4.41 29.82
N LYS A 270 20.39 -5.09 28.75
CA LYS A 270 21.30 -6.24 28.77
C LYS A 270 22.72 -5.83 28.38
N SER A 271 23.63 -6.82 28.29
CA SER A 271 24.99 -6.57 27.82
C SER A 271 25.02 -6.02 26.42
N PHE A 272 26.06 -5.27 26.05
CA PHE A 272 26.21 -4.72 24.68
C PHE A 272 26.04 -5.79 23.60
N LYS A 273 26.65 -6.97 23.81
CA LYS A 273 26.56 -8.11 22.88
C LYS A 273 25.11 -8.58 22.68
N GLU A 274 24.36 -8.74 23.76
CA GLU A 274 22.97 -9.19 23.71
C GLU A 274 22.06 -8.14 23.07
N ASN A 275 22.31 -6.85 23.33
CA ASN A 275 21.58 -5.76 22.69
C ASN A 275 21.83 -5.72 21.17
N CYS A 276 23.09 -5.89 20.74
CA CYS A 276 23.41 -6.02 19.32
C CYS A 276 22.74 -7.25 18.66
N GLN A 277 22.73 -8.38 19.38
CA GLN A 277 22.04 -9.59 18.89
C GLN A 277 20.54 -9.37 18.74
N LEU A 278 19.91 -8.67 19.69
CA LEU A 278 18.48 -8.32 19.61
C LEU A 278 18.19 -7.44 18.38
N VAL A 279 18.94 -6.36 18.19
CA VAL A 279 18.75 -5.44 17.08
C VAL A 279 18.93 -6.17 15.74
N ASN A 280 19.98 -6.99 15.60
CA ASN A 280 20.22 -7.79 14.41
C ASN A 280 19.09 -8.81 14.15
N LYS A 281 18.64 -9.50 15.21
CA LYS A 281 17.52 -10.45 15.10
C LYS A 281 16.27 -9.76 14.56
N LEU A 282 15.91 -8.60 15.14
CA LEU A 282 14.73 -7.85 14.70
C LEU A 282 14.85 -7.38 13.24
N TYR A 283 16.08 -7.05 12.80
CA TYR A 283 16.33 -6.68 11.40
C TYR A 283 16.15 -7.90 10.49
N TYR A 284 16.74 -9.04 10.79
CA TYR A 284 16.59 -10.26 10.00
C TYR A 284 15.14 -10.71 9.93
N ASP A 285 14.45 -10.75 11.06
CA ASP A 285 13.04 -11.12 11.13
C ASP A 285 12.18 -10.18 10.28
N GLY A 286 12.45 -8.87 10.30
CA GLY A 286 11.77 -7.88 9.47
C GLY A 286 12.00 -8.10 7.97
N VAL A 287 13.24 -8.36 7.56
CA VAL A 287 13.57 -8.65 6.16
C VAL A 287 12.88 -9.93 5.69
N VAL A 288 12.86 -10.97 6.52
CA VAL A 288 12.15 -12.23 6.21
C VAL A 288 10.65 -12.00 6.01
N ASP A 289 10.00 -11.17 6.82
CA ASP A 289 8.59 -10.83 6.66
C ASP A 289 8.29 -10.15 5.31
N THR A 290 9.23 -9.35 4.81
CA THR A 290 9.08 -8.59 3.57
C THR A 290 9.69 -9.28 2.36
N ALA A 291 10.40 -10.40 2.52
CA ALA A 291 11.06 -11.11 1.43
C ALA A 291 10.13 -11.42 0.22
N PRO A 292 8.87 -11.87 0.42
CA PRO A 292 7.95 -12.06 -0.71
C PRO A 292 7.62 -10.75 -1.44
N LEU A 293 7.52 -9.64 -0.71
CA LEU A 293 7.32 -8.31 -1.28
C LEU A 293 8.55 -7.85 -2.06
N VAL A 294 9.76 -8.04 -1.50
CA VAL A 294 11.02 -7.67 -2.16
C VAL A 294 11.16 -8.40 -3.49
N GLY A 295 10.94 -9.72 -3.53
CA GLY A 295 10.99 -10.49 -4.77
C GLY A 295 9.99 -10.01 -5.83
N PHE A 296 8.81 -9.57 -5.40
CA PHE A 296 7.82 -8.95 -6.27
C PHE A 296 8.28 -7.58 -6.78
N LEU A 297 8.80 -6.72 -5.90
CA LEU A 297 9.27 -5.37 -6.24
C LEU A 297 10.51 -5.37 -7.16
N LEU A 298 11.29 -6.44 -7.19
CA LEU A 298 12.41 -6.58 -8.13
C LEU A 298 11.95 -6.97 -9.54
N THR A 299 10.84 -7.69 -9.67
CA THR A 299 10.35 -8.14 -10.98
C THR A 299 9.33 -7.19 -11.61
N LEU A 300 8.67 -6.39 -10.81
CA LEU A 300 7.67 -5.45 -11.28
C LEU A 300 8.27 -4.29 -12.13
N PRO A 301 9.42 -3.68 -11.78
CA PRO A 301 10.08 -2.70 -12.64
C PRO A 301 10.49 -3.25 -14.01
N MET A 302 10.89 -4.52 -14.06
CA MET A 302 11.18 -5.18 -15.35
C MET A 302 9.94 -5.16 -16.25
N PHE A 303 8.77 -5.54 -15.68
CA PHE A 303 7.50 -5.49 -16.41
C PHE A 303 7.13 -4.07 -16.83
N ASN A 304 7.28 -3.08 -15.94
CA ASN A 304 6.98 -1.68 -16.23
C ASN A 304 7.84 -1.14 -17.38
N THR A 305 9.13 -1.44 -17.38
CA THR A 305 10.04 -1.04 -18.46
C THR A 305 9.66 -1.72 -19.78
N CYS A 306 9.28 -3.00 -19.75
CA CYS A 306 8.75 -3.66 -20.95
C CYS A 306 7.45 -3.01 -21.44
N ALA A 307 6.54 -2.67 -20.53
CA ALA A 307 5.28 -2.01 -20.86
C ALA A 307 5.50 -0.63 -21.51
N SER A 308 6.55 0.10 -21.10
CA SER A 308 6.91 1.38 -21.72
C SER A 308 7.33 1.23 -23.19
N TYR A 309 8.00 0.15 -23.57
CA TYR A 309 8.30 -0.15 -24.98
C TYR A 309 7.06 -0.53 -25.79
N ALA A 310 6.03 -1.03 -25.15
CA ALA A 310 4.76 -1.38 -25.80
C ALA A 310 3.78 -0.18 -25.87
N SER A 311 3.99 0.85 -25.04
CA SER A 311 3.07 1.99 -24.92
C SER A 311 2.80 2.73 -26.25
N PRO A 312 3.77 2.93 -27.17
CA PRO A 312 3.50 3.56 -28.46
C PRO A 312 2.48 2.77 -29.30
N TYR A 313 2.57 1.44 -29.32
CA TYR A 313 1.60 0.59 -30.05
C TYR A 313 0.20 0.68 -29.43
N PHE A 314 0.09 0.72 -28.10
CA PHE A 314 -1.19 0.93 -27.43
C PHE A 314 -1.75 2.31 -27.64
N LYS A 315 -0.90 3.34 -27.69
CA LYS A 315 -1.32 4.70 -28.02
C LYS A 315 -1.98 4.75 -29.40
N GLU A 316 -1.40 4.08 -30.39
CA GLU A 316 -1.96 4.03 -31.75
C GLU A 316 -3.33 3.35 -31.77
N VAL A 317 -3.47 2.22 -31.07
CA VAL A 317 -4.71 1.44 -31.06
C VAL A 317 -5.79 2.05 -30.15
N LEU A 318 -5.40 2.58 -28.99
CA LEU A 318 -6.31 3.01 -27.94
C LEU A 318 -6.39 4.53 -27.78
N GLY A 319 -5.48 5.30 -28.42
CA GLY A 319 -5.35 6.75 -28.22
C GLY A 319 -6.62 7.53 -28.53
N GLY A 320 -7.39 7.08 -29.51
CA GLY A 320 -8.69 7.68 -29.85
C GLY A 320 -9.83 7.35 -28.86
N ILE A 321 -9.64 6.36 -27.99
CA ILE A 321 -10.65 5.89 -27.04
C ILE A 321 -10.30 6.34 -25.61
N MET A 322 -8.99 6.52 -25.33
CA MET A 322 -8.54 6.87 -23.99
C MET A 322 -8.85 8.33 -23.64
N PRO A 323 -9.37 8.59 -22.43
CA PRO A 323 -9.71 9.93 -22.01
C PRO A 323 -8.43 10.76 -21.79
N THR A 324 -8.48 12.01 -22.24
CA THR A 324 -7.45 13.04 -21.98
C THR A 324 -7.86 14.00 -20.85
N ASN A 325 -9.11 13.90 -20.40
CA ASN A 325 -9.65 14.73 -19.32
C ASN A 325 -9.55 14.01 -17.98
N GLU A 326 -8.94 14.65 -16.98
CA GLU A 326 -8.70 14.11 -15.62
C GLU A 326 -10.00 13.68 -14.92
N LEU A 327 -11.09 14.43 -15.10
CA LEU A 327 -12.38 14.09 -14.48
C LEU A 327 -12.99 12.84 -15.09
N VAL A 328 -12.84 12.68 -16.40
CA VAL A 328 -13.31 11.48 -17.11
C VAL A 328 -12.49 10.27 -16.65
N VAL A 329 -11.19 10.42 -16.47
CA VAL A 329 -10.33 9.36 -15.88
C VAL A 329 -10.81 8.99 -14.49
N CYS A 330 -11.03 9.97 -13.60
CA CYS A 330 -11.57 9.70 -12.26
C CYS A 330 -12.90 8.96 -12.29
N ALA A 331 -13.84 9.40 -13.15
CA ALA A 331 -15.15 8.76 -13.29
C ALA A 331 -15.06 7.31 -13.81
N LEU A 332 -14.21 7.08 -14.83
CA LEU A 332 -13.96 5.74 -15.37
C LEU A 332 -13.31 4.81 -14.33
N PHE A 333 -12.29 5.28 -13.63
CA PHE A 333 -11.63 4.48 -12.59
C PHE A 333 -12.58 4.20 -11.41
N ALA A 334 -13.45 5.14 -11.05
CA ALA A 334 -14.50 4.92 -10.06
C ALA A 334 -15.47 3.83 -10.50
N ALA A 335 -16.00 3.93 -11.73
CA ALA A 335 -16.94 2.97 -12.30
C ALA A 335 -16.33 1.57 -12.48
N LEU A 336 -15.05 1.52 -12.89
CA LEU A 336 -14.32 0.29 -13.18
C LEU A 336 -13.48 -0.21 -12.01
N SER A 337 -13.68 0.28 -10.78
CA SER A 337 -12.87 -0.08 -9.59
C SER A 337 -12.75 -1.59 -9.36
N ILE A 338 -13.74 -2.38 -9.81
CA ILE A 338 -13.71 -3.85 -9.76
C ILE A 338 -12.49 -4.43 -10.51
N LEU A 339 -12.00 -3.76 -11.56
CA LEU A 339 -10.84 -4.19 -12.33
C LEU A 339 -9.51 -4.00 -11.56
N GLY A 340 -9.54 -3.40 -10.37
CA GLY A 340 -8.41 -3.39 -9.45
C GLY A 340 -8.25 -4.68 -8.64
N PHE A 341 -9.32 -5.51 -8.55
CA PHE A 341 -9.24 -6.81 -7.88
C PHE A 341 -8.35 -7.79 -8.65
N PHE A 342 -7.86 -8.80 -7.97
CA PHE A 342 -7.05 -9.91 -8.51
C PHE A 342 -5.81 -9.46 -9.29
N ARG A 343 -5.18 -8.34 -8.86
CA ARG A 343 -4.03 -7.75 -9.54
C ARG A 343 -4.34 -7.28 -10.96
N GLY A 344 -5.54 -6.81 -11.18
CA GLY A 344 -6.05 -6.38 -12.47
C GLY A 344 -5.44 -5.06 -13.01
N PRO A 345 -5.98 -4.57 -14.13
CA PRO A 345 -5.36 -3.48 -14.91
C PRO A 345 -5.39 -2.10 -14.23
N LEU A 346 -6.12 -1.90 -13.15
CA LEU A 346 -6.13 -0.61 -12.44
C LEU A 346 -5.15 -0.55 -11.28
N THR A 347 -4.55 -1.64 -10.84
CA THR A 347 -3.61 -1.61 -9.73
C THR A 347 -2.15 -1.74 -10.16
N LEU A 348 -1.29 -0.82 -9.72
CA LEU A 348 0.15 -0.85 -10.00
C LEU A 348 0.85 -2.09 -9.37
N TYR A 349 0.25 -2.68 -8.36
CA TYR A 349 0.71 -3.97 -7.83
C TYR A 349 0.24 -5.17 -8.66
N GLY A 350 -0.14 -4.94 -9.91
CA GLY A 350 -0.59 -5.92 -10.87
C GLY A 350 -0.34 -5.47 -12.30
N CYS A 351 -1.36 -5.58 -13.16
CA CYS A 351 -1.26 -5.19 -14.58
C CYS A 351 -1.43 -3.70 -14.83
N GLY A 352 -1.63 -2.88 -13.80
CA GLY A 352 -1.88 -1.43 -13.90
C GLY A 352 -0.73 -0.61 -14.47
N ALA A 353 0.48 -1.17 -14.49
CA ALA A 353 1.61 -0.52 -15.15
C ALA A 353 1.39 -0.31 -16.66
N ALA A 354 0.71 -1.25 -17.35
CA ALA A 354 0.33 -1.07 -18.75
C ALA A 354 -0.69 0.08 -18.91
N THR A 355 -1.68 0.14 -18.03
CA THR A 355 -2.67 1.23 -18.00
C THR A 355 -2.02 2.58 -17.73
N LEU A 356 -1.06 2.64 -16.77
CA LEU A 356 -0.27 3.84 -16.51
C LEU A 356 0.53 4.25 -17.75
N GLY A 357 1.21 3.31 -18.40
CA GLY A 357 2.00 3.58 -19.62
C GLY A 357 1.14 4.18 -20.74
N VAL A 358 -0.07 3.64 -20.97
CA VAL A 358 -1.00 4.17 -21.97
C VAL A 358 -1.51 5.56 -21.59
N LEU A 359 -1.95 5.78 -20.34
CA LEU A 359 -2.42 7.09 -19.89
C LEU A 359 -1.32 8.14 -19.98
N SER A 360 -0.09 7.82 -19.58
CA SER A 360 1.06 8.73 -19.68
C SER A 360 1.44 9.05 -21.14
N ALA A 361 1.19 8.12 -22.08
CA ALA A 361 1.48 8.33 -23.50
C ALA A 361 0.39 9.14 -24.25
N VAL A 362 -0.85 9.07 -23.81
CA VAL A 362 -2.01 9.71 -24.47
C VAL A 362 -2.32 11.08 -23.86
N GLY A 363 -2.24 11.22 -22.54
CA GLY A 363 -2.61 12.42 -21.79
C GLY A 363 -1.41 13.11 -21.16
N HIS A 364 -1.46 14.44 -21.05
CA HIS A 364 -0.49 15.22 -20.30
C HIS A 364 -0.93 15.33 -18.83
N PHE A 365 -1.09 14.18 -18.17
CA PHE A 365 -1.51 14.12 -16.77
C PHE A 365 -0.34 14.48 -15.85
N SER A 366 -0.64 15.24 -14.78
CA SER A 366 0.37 15.57 -13.77
C SER A 366 0.74 14.32 -12.94
N VAL A 367 1.98 14.28 -12.45
CA VAL A 367 2.45 13.19 -11.56
C VAL A 367 1.60 13.07 -10.31
N PRO A 368 1.22 14.15 -9.59
CA PRO A 368 0.29 14.08 -8.46
C PRO A 368 -1.04 13.47 -8.82
N PHE A 369 -1.60 13.79 -9.99
CA PHE A 369 -2.86 13.23 -10.45
C PHE A 369 -2.75 11.71 -10.68
N LEU A 370 -1.77 11.27 -11.46
CA LEU A 370 -1.55 9.84 -11.72
C LEU A 370 -1.30 9.08 -10.42
N PHE A 371 -0.52 9.67 -9.50
CA PHE A 371 -0.25 9.07 -8.20
C PHE A 371 -1.56 8.86 -7.41
N CYS A 372 -2.39 9.87 -7.25
CA CYS A 372 -3.65 9.77 -6.51
C CYS A 372 -4.60 8.76 -7.15
N VAL A 373 -4.74 8.79 -8.49
CA VAL A 373 -5.63 7.88 -9.23
C VAL A 373 -5.21 6.42 -9.04
N PHE A 374 -3.93 6.10 -9.15
CA PHE A 374 -3.46 4.71 -9.02
C PHE A 374 -3.27 4.25 -7.56
N THR A 375 -3.13 5.19 -6.62
CA THR A 375 -3.06 4.89 -5.18
C THR A 375 -4.36 4.26 -4.67
N ILE A 376 -5.50 4.69 -5.17
CA ILE A 376 -6.82 4.22 -4.72
C ILE A 376 -6.99 2.71 -4.95
N PRO A 377 -6.88 2.15 -6.17
CA PRO A 377 -7.00 0.72 -6.39
C PRO A 377 -5.84 -0.08 -5.76
N ALA A 378 -4.65 0.50 -5.66
CA ALA A 378 -3.52 -0.14 -5.01
C ALA A 378 -3.77 -0.35 -3.51
N THR A 379 -4.46 0.58 -2.84
CA THR A 379 -4.67 0.54 -1.39
C THR A 379 -6.05 0.01 -1.04
N THR A 380 -7.13 0.69 -1.39
CA THR A 380 -8.49 0.29 -0.99
C THR A 380 -8.87 -1.06 -1.58
N VAL A 381 -8.64 -1.27 -2.87
CA VAL A 381 -9.05 -2.50 -3.54
C VAL A 381 -8.06 -3.63 -3.24
N ASN A 382 -6.77 -3.40 -3.44
CA ASN A 382 -5.77 -4.47 -3.34
C ASN A 382 -5.42 -4.80 -1.88
N VAL A 383 -5.02 -3.81 -1.07
CA VAL A 383 -4.56 -4.01 0.30
C VAL A 383 -5.71 -4.41 1.23
N GLY A 384 -6.85 -3.72 1.14
CA GLY A 384 -7.96 -3.87 2.09
C GLY A 384 -9.04 -4.85 1.67
N SER A 385 -9.13 -5.23 0.40
CA SER A 385 -10.31 -5.92 -0.11
C SER A 385 -10.02 -7.19 -0.91
N CYS A 386 -8.87 -7.29 -1.59
CA CYS A 386 -8.59 -8.36 -2.53
C CYS A 386 -8.03 -9.61 -1.85
N ILE A 387 -8.68 -10.75 -2.05
CA ILE A 387 -8.28 -12.05 -1.47
C ILE A 387 -6.93 -12.59 -1.98
N THR A 388 -6.34 -11.97 -3.01
CA THR A 388 -4.99 -12.32 -3.49
C THR A 388 -3.87 -11.69 -2.65
N GLN A 389 -4.21 -10.81 -1.69
CA GLN A 389 -3.26 -10.31 -0.72
C GLN A 389 -2.91 -11.38 0.32
N SER A 390 -1.61 -11.55 0.59
CA SER A 390 -1.12 -12.62 1.47
C SER A 390 -1.73 -12.57 2.88
N TRP A 391 -1.87 -11.39 3.46
CA TRP A 391 -2.46 -11.24 4.79
C TRP A 391 -3.98 -11.44 4.79
N ILE A 392 -4.69 -11.11 3.71
CA ILE A 392 -6.12 -11.44 3.60
C ILE A 392 -6.30 -12.95 3.48
N ALA A 393 -5.49 -13.63 2.65
CA ALA A 393 -5.49 -15.09 2.56
C ALA A 393 -5.21 -15.76 3.91
N TRP A 394 -4.23 -15.23 4.67
CA TRP A 394 -3.99 -15.66 6.05
C TRP A 394 -5.23 -15.44 6.95
N GLY A 395 -5.84 -14.26 6.90
CA GLY A 395 -7.00 -13.94 7.74
C GLY A 395 -8.19 -14.82 7.45
N LEU A 396 -8.44 -15.17 6.17
CA LEU A 396 -9.47 -16.14 5.76
C LEU A 396 -9.21 -17.51 6.38
N ALA A 397 -7.98 -18.01 6.30
CA ALA A 397 -7.59 -19.29 6.88
C ALA A 397 -7.69 -19.27 8.43
N TYR A 398 -7.21 -18.20 9.07
CA TYR A 398 -7.23 -18.02 10.52
C TYR A 398 -8.65 -17.96 11.09
N THR A 399 -9.53 -17.18 10.49
CA THR A 399 -10.92 -17.02 10.93
C THR A 399 -11.87 -18.10 10.42
N LYS A 400 -11.39 -18.90 9.44
CA LYS A 400 -12.21 -19.89 8.71
C LYS A 400 -13.43 -19.23 8.03
N VAL A 401 -13.24 -18.04 7.48
CA VAL A 401 -14.21 -17.30 6.67
C VAL A 401 -14.05 -17.69 5.22
N GLU A 402 -15.13 -17.96 4.52
CA GLU A 402 -15.10 -18.22 3.09
C GLU A 402 -14.77 -16.93 2.32
N SER A 403 -13.96 -17.05 1.26
CA SER A 403 -13.61 -15.93 0.40
C SER A 403 -14.83 -15.18 -0.14
N ARG A 404 -15.89 -15.92 -0.46
CA ARG A 404 -17.16 -15.35 -0.94
C ARG A 404 -17.81 -14.43 0.10
N ASP A 405 -17.82 -14.81 1.36
CA ASP A 405 -18.45 -14.02 2.41
C ASP A 405 -17.64 -12.78 2.77
N TYR A 406 -16.32 -12.88 2.69
CA TYR A 406 -15.45 -11.70 2.79
C TYR A 406 -15.68 -10.74 1.63
N LEU A 407 -15.69 -11.21 0.39
CA LEU A 407 -15.88 -10.38 -0.80
C LEU A 407 -17.24 -9.67 -0.83
N LYS A 408 -18.31 -10.27 -0.31
CA LYS A 408 -19.61 -9.60 -0.14
C LYS A 408 -19.54 -8.33 0.71
N LEU A 409 -18.61 -8.27 1.67
CA LEU A 409 -18.42 -7.12 2.54
C LEU A 409 -17.38 -6.16 1.98
N SER A 410 -16.31 -6.68 1.41
CA SER A 410 -15.17 -5.89 0.95
C SER A 410 -15.39 -5.22 -0.41
N ILE A 411 -16.17 -5.82 -1.32
CA ILE A 411 -16.48 -5.20 -2.63
C ILE A 411 -17.28 -3.89 -2.47
N PRO A 412 -18.39 -3.84 -1.70
CA PRO A 412 -19.08 -2.56 -1.47
C PRO A 412 -18.19 -1.50 -0.82
N PHE A 413 -17.33 -1.89 0.14
CA PHE A 413 -16.35 -1.00 0.72
C PHE A 413 -15.38 -0.45 -0.34
N ALA A 414 -14.82 -1.33 -1.17
CA ALA A 414 -13.90 -0.94 -2.23
C ALA A 414 -14.54 0.07 -3.19
N TYR A 415 -15.80 -0.15 -3.59
CA TYR A 415 -16.51 0.78 -4.47
C TYR A 415 -16.82 2.11 -3.81
N ILE A 416 -17.45 2.11 -2.64
CA ILE A 416 -17.85 3.34 -1.94
C ILE A 416 -16.62 4.19 -1.62
N CYS A 417 -15.59 3.56 -1.06
CA CYS A 417 -14.35 4.24 -0.71
C CYS A 417 -13.65 4.79 -1.96
N SER A 418 -13.56 4.00 -3.03
CA SER A 418 -12.95 4.44 -4.29
C SER A 418 -13.69 5.63 -4.89
N ILE A 419 -15.02 5.61 -4.97
CA ILE A 419 -15.82 6.72 -5.47
C ILE A 419 -15.53 8.01 -4.67
N LEU A 420 -15.56 7.93 -3.35
CA LEU A 420 -15.29 9.09 -2.49
C LEU A 420 -13.85 9.62 -2.66
N LEU A 421 -12.88 8.72 -2.85
CA LEU A 421 -11.49 9.11 -3.05
C LEU A 421 -11.24 9.67 -4.46
N TYR A 422 -11.94 9.20 -5.50
CA TYR A 422 -11.88 9.82 -6.82
C TYR A 422 -12.53 11.20 -6.83
N ILE A 423 -13.62 11.40 -6.08
CA ILE A 423 -14.20 12.71 -5.85
C ILE A 423 -13.18 13.61 -5.12
N LEU A 424 -12.54 13.12 -4.07
CA LEU A 424 -11.45 13.84 -3.39
C LEU A 424 -10.34 14.25 -4.38
N THR A 425 -9.88 13.32 -5.23
CA THR A 425 -8.85 13.59 -6.24
C THR A 425 -9.30 14.68 -7.22
N ALA A 426 -10.56 14.63 -7.68
CA ALA A 426 -11.12 15.67 -8.53
C ALA A 426 -11.12 17.05 -7.86
N PHE A 427 -11.39 17.13 -6.55
CA PHE A 427 -11.38 18.41 -5.82
C PHE A 427 -9.98 18.92 -5.50
N THR A 428 -9.04 18.03 -5.15
CA THR A 428 -7.72 18.43 -4.62
C THR A 428 -6.65 18.58 -5.68
N VAL A 429 -6.72 17.82 -6.76
CA VAL A 429 -5.63 17.69 -7.72
C VAL A 429 -5.99 18.23 -9.09
N THR A 430 -7.27 18.19 -9.50
CA THR A 430 -7.69 18.70 -10.82
C THR A 430 -8.14 20.17 -10.80
N GLY A 431 -8.02 20.85 -9.67
CA GLY A 431 -8.33 22.27 -9.55
C GLY A 431 -9.84 22.63 -9.48
N LEU A 432 -10.73 21.64 -9.30
CA LEU A 432 -12.14 21.88 -9.09
C LEU A 432 -12.50 22.35 -7.65
N GLY A 433 -11.58 22.19 -6.72
CA GLY A 433 -11.79 22.59 -5.34
C GLY A 433 -11.72 24.11 -5.15
N PRO A 434 -12.28 24.64 -4.05
CA PRO A 434 -12.14 26.03 -3.71
C PRO A 434 -10.67 26.39 -3.45
N GLU A 435 -10.27 27.61 -3.76
CA GLU A 435 -8.87 28.09 -3.67
C GLU A 435 -8.22 27.83 -2.30
N TRP A 436 -8.96 27.95 -1.20
CA TRP A 436 -8.46 27.67 0.14
C TRP A 436 -8.14 26.20 0.42
N PHE A 437 -8.60 25.27 -0.44
CA PHE A 437 -8.33 23.84 -0.37
C PHE A 437 -7.18 23.45 -1.30
N LEU A 438 -6.90 24.27 -2.31
CA LEU A 438 -5.85 24.05 -3.32
C LEU A 438 -4.53 24.74 -2.95
N ALA A 439 -4.56 25.66 -2.02
CA ALA A 439 -3.40 26.39 -1.50
C ALA A 439 -2.65 25.57 -0.44
#